data_2e682abb512bd6ce4a4817de9ca312b5
#
_entry.id   2e682abb512bd6ce4a4817de9ca312b5
#
_cell.length_a   1.000
_cell.length_b   1.000
_cell.length_c   1.000
_cell.angle_alpha   90.00
_cell.angle_beta   90.00
_cell.angle_gamma   90.00
#
_symmetry.space_group_name_H-M   'P 1'
#
loop_
_entity.id
_entity.type
_entity.pdbx_description
1 polymer ?
#
loop_
_entity_poly.entity_id
_entity_poly.type
_entity_poly.pdbx_seq_one_letter_code
_entity_poly.pdbx_strand_id
1 'polypeptide(L)'
;MKKNLLFVFTMLCALSFFTACSDDDNSDSEVPVLLKGETAFSAEKLSLKYGDSPLLGKAITFSTEDGKTGTIKMEGVFDPSIIKDLLPSKNNVVPALAPGVIPGEVVTMFNVNLTQDGNKYTFEGTDSNNGREMKYAGTVDSTSMTLAVNVTMPKNDLLGTWNLAKQDMTTGKSPVILSWISTSPGITIPGTKDAAALLGNIFLSPMLTKYLHTVTFQEDGNIVASYSAAGKEDENSVSPVNLAQYYIKDGKLYLQLNIDMILATIAANKTKTKALDASVILQFASLLSEGIPLNCEIKDGTAAIYADKDLILPLLSLLSSEEIVELIIAQVPAGQQEMVKAIFDQLPELIKTTTEFNAGLNLEKE
;
A
#
# COMPACT_ATOMS: atom_id res chain seq x y z
N MET A 1 -15.28 -10.32 -27.29
CA MET A 1 -14.48 -11.22 -26.50
C MET A 1 -14.47 -10.68 -25.05
N LYS A 2 -15.56 -10.90 -24.30
CA LYS A 2 -15.79 -10.37 -22.94
C LYS A 2 -16.53 -11.43 -22.11
N LYS A 3 -16.01 -12.65 -21.97
CA LYS A 3 -16.71 -13.68 -21.17
C LYS A 3 -15.79 -14.68 -20.43
N ASN A 4 -14.47 -14.55 -20.42
CA ASN A 4 -13.61 -15.59 -19.86
C ASN A 4 -12.77 -15.13 -18.62
N LEU A 5 -13.12 -14.02 -17.99
CA LEU A 5 -12.39 -13.54 -16.78
C LEU A 5 -13.03 -13.98 -15.45
N LEU A 6 -14.15 -14.70 -15.51
CA LEU A 6 -14.97 -15.00 -14.33
C LEU A 6 -14.78 -16.41 -13.74
N PHE A 7 -13.93 -17.25 -14.32
CA PHE A 7 -13.96 -18.70 -14.00
C PHE A 7 -12.77 -19.25 -13.21
N VAL A 8 -11.76 -18.46 -12.86
CA VAL A 8 -10.54 -18.99 -12.21
C VAL A 8 -10.52 -18.83 -10.69
N PHE A 9 -11.41 -18.03 -10.12
CA PHE A 9 -11.44 -17.77 -8.66
C PHE A 9 -12.14 -18.87 -7.82
N THR A 10 -12.76 -19.85 -8.44
CA THR A 10 -13.60 -20.85 -7.75
C THR A 10 -12.86 -22.12 -7.29
N MET A 11 -11.54 -22.21 -7.43
CA MET A 11 -10.85 -23.51 -7.22
C MET A 11 -9.95 -23.64 -5.98
N LEU A 12 -9.92 -22.66 -5.08
CA LEU A 12 -9.01 -22.73 -3.90
C LEU A 12 -9.72 -22.86 -2.54
N CYS A 13 -11.04 -23.01 -2.50
CA CYS A 13 -11.79 -23.14 -1.23
C CYS A 13 -12.53 -24.46 -1.06
N ALA A 14 -12.06 -25.57 -1.63
CA ALA A 14 -12.69 -26.88 -1.46
C ALA A 14 -11.83 -27.82 -0.59
N LEU A 15 -11.76 -27.57 0.71
CA LEU A 15 -11.47 -28.62 1.70
C LEU A 15 -12.60 -28.60 2.74
N SER A 16 -13.72 -29.17 2.35
CA SER A 16 -14.84 -29.43 3.24
C SER A 16 -14.55 -30.71 4.03
N PHE A 17 -14.41 -30.59 5.32
CA PHE A 17 -14.43 -31.75 6.19
C PHE A 17 -15.87 -32.13 6.51
N PHE A 18 -16.27 -33.30 6.05
CA PHE A 18 -17.48 -33.96 6.51
C PHE A 18 -17.22 -34.56 7.88
N THR A 19 -17.98 -34.18 8.87
CA THR A 19 -18.15 -34.99 10.09
C THR A 19 -19.63 -35.31 10.27
N ALA A 20 -19.86 -36.57 10.53
CA ALA A 20 -21.16 -37.21 10.60
C ALA A 20 -21.97 -36.78 11.82
N CYS A 21 -23.28 -36.82 11.63
CA CYS A 21 -24.31 -36.72 12.68
C CYS A 21 -24.19 -37.86 13.70
N SER A 22 -24.41 -37.53 14.98
CA SER A 22 -25.04 -38.43 15.92
C SER A 22 -26.18 -37.70 16.59
N ASP A 23 -27.37 -38.26 16.51
CA ASP A 23 -28.58 -37.83 17.17
C ASP A 23 -28.43 -37.99 18.68
N ASP A 24 -28.80 -36.94 19.42
CA ASP A 24 -29.35 -37.07 20.78
C ASP A 24 -30.35 -35.96 21.01
N ASP A 25 -31.63 -36.39 21.18
CA ASP A 25 -32.79 -35.57 21.50
C ASP A 25 -32.67 -34.93 22.90
N ASN A 26 -32.58 -33.59 22.95
CA ASN A 26 -33.11 -32.80 24.06
C ASN A 26 -33.66 -31.48 23.52
N SER A 27 -34.97 -31.33 23.59
CA SER A 27 -35.74 -30.23 23.11
C SER A 27 -35.64 -29.01 24.03
N ASP A 28 -34.57 -28.25 23.91
CA ASP A 28 -34.64 -26.80 23.98
C ASP A 28 -34.60 -26.31 22.50
N SER A 29 -35.51 -25.45 22.11
CA SER A 29 -35.54 -24.92 20.74
C SER A 29 -34.33 -24.03 20.50
N GLU A 30 -33.16 -24.63 20.31
CA GLU A 30 -31.95 -23.93 19.90
C GLU A 30 -32.16 -23.41 18.48
N VAL A 31 -32.10 -22.11 18.33
CA VAL A 31 -32.10 -21.50 16.99
C VAL A 31 -30.94 -22.08 16.23
N PRO A 32 -31.16 -22.67 15.03
CA PRO A 32 -30.08 -23.29 14.29
C PRO A 32 -28.94 -22.30 14.04
N VAL A 33 -27.73 -22.70 14.36
CA VAL A 33 -26.54 -21.90 14.05
C VAL A 33 -26.37 -21.84 12.54
N LEU A 34 -26.49 -20.65 11.95
CA LEU A 34 -26.46 -20.44 10.49
C LEU A 34 -25.09 -20.72 9.87
N LEU A 35 -24.03 -20.43 10.61
CA LEU A 35 -22.66 -20.70 10.26
C LEU A 35 -22.01 -21.35 11.47
N LYS A 36 -21.35 -22.49 11.29
CA LYS A 36 -20.60 -23.16 12.35
C LYS A 36 -19.17 -23.38 11.87
N GLY A 37 -18.20 -23.07 12.73
CA GLY A 37 -16.80 -23.15 12.41
C GLY A 37 -16.29 -21.91 11.66
N GLU A 38 -15.26 -22.10 10.86
CA GLU A 38 -14.50 -21.03 10.21
C GLU A 38 -14.92 -20.88 8.74
N THR A 39 -15.18 -19.65 8.31
CA THR A 39 -15.53 -19.31 6.92
C THR A 39 -14.73 -18.11 6.46
N ALA A 40 -14.08 -18.21 5.30
CA ALA A 40 -13.31 -17.14 4.70
C ALA A 40 -14.10 -16.42 3.60
N PHE A 41 -14.02 -15.10 3.61
CA PHE A 41 -14.63 -14.20 2.64
C PHE A 41 -13.57 -13.32 1.99
N SER A 42 -13.58 -13.25 0.67
CA SER A 42 -12.70 -12.39 -0.13
C SER A 42 -13.35 -12.06 -1.47
N ALA A 43 -12.79 -11.13 -2.20
CA ALA A 43 -13.25 -10.72 -3.53
C ALA A 43 -14.76 -10.45 -3.58
N GLU A 44 -15.51 -11.11 -4.47
CA GLU A 44 -16.93 -10.87 -4.66
C GLU A 44 -17.82 -11.28 -3.45
N LYS A 45 -17.30 -12.13 -2.57
CA LYS A 45 -18.00 -12.55 -1.34
C LYS A 45 -17.81 -11.59 -0.18
N LEU A 46 -16.93 -10.61 -0.33
CA LEU A 46 -16.61 -9.63 0.70
C LEU A 46 -16.88 -8.21 0.22
N SER A 47 -17.75 -7.50 0.93
CA SER A 47 -17.90 -6.06 0.80
C SER A 47 -17.28 -5.38 2.01
N LEU A 48 -16.02 -4.98 1.91
CA LEU A 48 -15.29 -4.29 2.97
C LEU A 48 -15.21 -2.79 2.67
N LYS A 49 -15.56 -1.97 3.68
CA LYS A 49 -15.33 -0.53 3.66
C LYS A 49 -14.38 -0.12 4.79
N TYR A 50 -13.51 0.80 4.46
CA TYR A 50 -12.67 1.53 5.42
C TYR A 50 -13.07 3.00 5.35
N GLY A 51 -13.61 3.53 6.43
CA GLY A 51 -14.42 4.73 6.37
C GLY A 51 -15.66 4.50 5.49
N ASP A 52 -15.96 5.47 4.64
CA ASP A 52 -17.09 5.39 3.72
C ASP A 52 -16.73 4.76 2.35
N SER A 53 -15.47 4.38 2.16
CA SER A 53 -14.94 3.97 0.86
C SER A 53 -14.59 2.47 0.82
N PRO A 54 -14.77 1.80 -0.34
CA PRO A 54 -14.36 0.42 -0.51
C PRO A 54 -12.87 0.22 -0.24
N LEU A 55 -12.52 -0.94 0.34
CA LEU A 55 -11.14 -1.38 0.53
C LEU A 55 -10.95 -2.74 -0.13
N LEU A 56 -10.16 -2.79 -1.19
CA LEU A 56 -9.88 -4.01 -1.98
C LEU A 56 -8.61 -4.72 -1.49
N GLY A 57 -8.38 -5.95 -1.95
CA GLY A 57 -7.17 -6.72 -1.65
C GLY A 57 -7.14 -7.23 -0.22
N LYS A 58 -8.30 -7.59 0.34
CA LYS A 58 -8.43 -8.08 1.71
C LYS A 58 -9.22 -9.37 1.77
N ALA A 59 -8.96 -10.15 2.83
CA ALA A 59 -9.77 -11.29 3.22
C ALA A 59 -10.19 -11.16 4.68
N ILE A 60 -11.35 -11.72 4.98
CA ILE A 60 -11.87 -11.81 6.34
C ILE A 60 -12.22 -13.27 6.60
N THR A 61 -11.72 -13.79 7.70
CA THR A 61 -12.13 -15.08 8.24
C THR A 61 -13.06 -14.81 9.41
N PHE A 62 -14.26 -15.35 9.32
CA PHE A 62 -15.28 -15.32 10.38
C PHE A 62 -15.40 -16.71 10.99
N SER A 63 -15.49 -16.79 12.30
CA SER A 63 -15.77 -18.06 12.99
C SER A 63 -16.75 -17.88 14.12
N THR A 64 -17.62 -18.85 14.31
CA THR A 64 -18.54 -18.95 15.45
C THR A 64 -18.86 -20.41 15.74
N GLU A 65 -19.08 -20.73 17.02
CA GLU A 65 -19.51 -22.07 17.47
C GLU A 65 -20.94 -22.07 17.98
N ASP A 66 -21.36 -20.97 18.58
CA ASP A 66 -22.63 -20.88 19.31
C ASP A 66 -23.67 -19.97 18.62
N GLY A 67 -23.28 -19.27 17.56
CA GLY A 67 -24.11 -18.28 16.88
C GLY A 67 -24.44 -17.04 17.72
N LYS A 68 -23.83 -16.89 18.90
CA LYS A 68 -24.02 -15.73 19.81
C LYS A 68 -22.78 -14.87 19.86
N THR A 69 -21.62 -15.50 19.75
CA THR A 69 -20.33 -14.81 19.68
C THR A 69 -19.56 -15.31 18.45
N GLY A 70 -18.71 -14.47 17.93
CA GLY A 70 -17.84 -14.82 16.79
C GLY A 70 -16.49 -14.14 16.88
N THR A 71 -15.56 -14.62 16.09
CA THR A 71 -14.25 -14.00 15.88
C THR A 71 -14.12 -13.56 14.44
N ILE A 72 -13.63 -12.36 14.24
CA ILE A 72 -13.28 -11.80 12.93
C ILE A 72 -11.78 -11.65 12.86
N LYS A 73 -11.16 -12.25 11.83
CA LYS A 73 -9.76 -12.06 11.46
C LYS A 73 -9.72 -11.36 10.12
N MET A 74 -9.07 -10.21 10.05
CA MET A 74 -8.87 -9.42 8.83
C MET A 74 -7.40 -9.45 8.42
N GLU A 75 -7.14 -9.66 7.14
CA GLU A 75 -5.77 -9.70 6.59
C GLU A 75 -5.72 -9.18 5.16
N GLY A 76 -4.52 -8.77 4.71
CA GLY A 76 -4.26 -8.44 3.33
C GLY A 76 -4.14 -9.71 2.49
N VAL A 77 -4.72 -9.69 1.29
CA VAL A 77 -4.57 -10.75 0.30
C VAL A 77 -4.17 -10.13 -1.03
N PHE A 78 -3.07 -10.60 -1.58
CA PHE A 78 -2.66 -10.23 -2.92
C PHE A 78 -3.22 -11.23 -3.92
N ASP A 79 -3.86 -10.74 -5.00
CA ASP A 79 -4.31 -11.59 -6.09
C ASP A 79 -3.13 -11.97 -7.02
N PRO A 80 -2.60 -13.20 -6.93
CA PRO A 80 -1.51 -13.63 -7.79
C PRO A 80 -1.90 -13.71 -9.27
N SER A 81 -3.20 -13.65 -9.62
CA SER A 81 -3.63 -13.64 -11.01
C SER A 81 -3.20 -12.39 -11.76
N ILE A 82 -3.00 -11.28 -11.05
CA ILE A 82 -2.51 -10.01 -11.60
C ILE A 82 -1.08 -10.15 -12.14
N ILE A 83 -0.30 -11.06 -11.55
CA ILE A 83 1.11 -11.31 -11.93
C ILE A 83 1.32 -12.74 -12.47
N LYS A 84 0.23 -13.49 -12.74
CA LYS A 84 0.31 -14.91 -13.12
C LYS A 84 1.09 -15.15 -14.41
N ASP A 85 1.00 -14.24 -15.36
CA ASP A 85 1.76 -14.31 -16.60
C ASP A 85 3.23 -13.94 -16.45
N LEU A 86 3.59 -13.45 -15.26
CA LEU A 86 4.90 -12.94 -14.90
C LEU A 86 5.66 -13.88 -13.92
N LEU A 87 4.97 -14.85 -13.30
CA LEU A 87 5.60 -15.79 -12.38
C LEU A 87 6.20 -16.97 -13.14
N PRO A 88 7.50 -17.27 -12.98
CA PRO A 88 8.07 -18.54 -13.45
C PRO A 88 7.37 -19.70 -12.73
N SER A 89 6.81 -20.59 -13.52
CA SER A 89 5.98 -21.70 -13.08
C SER A 89 6.66 -22.58 -12.02
N LYS A 90 5.83 -23.00 -11.04
CA LYS A 90 5.99 -24.09 -10.07
C LYS A 90 6.51 -23.73 -8.68
N ASN A 91 5.61 -23.89 -7.71
CA ASN A 91 5.83 -24.09 -6.27
C ASN A 91 6.21 -22.90 -5.39
N ASN A 92 5.83 -21.68 -5.71
CA ASN A 92 6.13 -20.59 -4.80
C ASN A 92 4.90 -20.23 -3.95
N VAL A 93 5.04 -20.41 -2.63
CA VAL A 93 4.22 -19.71 -1.64
C VAL A 93 4.47 -18.21 -1.90
N VAL A 94 3.48 -17.54 -2.44
CA VAL A 94 3.54 -16.08 -2.63
C VAL A 94 3.47 -15.48 -1.23
N PRO A 95 4.49 -14.76 -0.76
CA PRO A 95 4.42 -14.10 0.53
C PRO A 95 3.24 -13.12 0.55
N ALA A 96 2.74 -12.78 1.74
CA ALA A 96 1.71 -11.75 1.87
C ALA A 96 2.23 -10.45 1.27
N LEU A 97 1.71 -10.06 0.11
CA LEU A 97 2.13 -8.87 -0.64
C LEU A 97 1.22 -7.67 -0.38
N ALA A 98 0.19 -7.86 0.44
CA ALA A 98 -0.80 -6.83 0.71
C ALA A 98 -0.75 -6.39 2.17
N PRO A 99 -0.86 -5.08 2.45
CA PRO A 99 -0.98 -4.59 3.81
C PRO A 99 -2.28 -5.11 4.45
N GLY A 100 -2.29 -5.21 5.77
CA GLY A 100 -3.50 -5.52 6.52
C GLY A 100 -4.61 -4.47 6.33
N VAL A 101 -5.76 -4.68 6.96
CA VAL A 101 -6.90 -3.74 6.88
C VAL A 101 -6.60 -2.46 7.66
N ILE A 102 -5.98 -2.59 8.81
CA ILE A 102 -5.63 -1.47 9.67
C ILE A 102 -4.15 -1.11 9.46
N PRO A 103 -3.81 0.16 9.24
CA PRO A 103 -2.41 0.56 9.10
C PRO A 103 -1.55 0.10 10.29
N GLY A 104 -0.44 -0.57 10.00
CA GLY A 104 0.47 -1.11 11.01
C GLY A 104 0.08 -2.48 11.59
N GLU A 105 -1.07 -3.04 11.24
CA GLU A 105 -1.49 -4.38 11.62
C GLU A 105 -1.51 -5.29 10.38
N VAL A 106 -0.63 -6.28 10.33
CA VAL A 106 -0.63 -7.27 9.23
C VAL A 106 -1.89 -8.14 9.31
N VAL A 107 -2.28 -8.49 10.53
CA VAL A 107 -3.50 -9.22 10.86
C VAL A 107 -4.19 -8.50 12.00
N THR A 108 -5.48 -8.22 11.85
CA THR A 108 -6.34 -7.71 12.92
C THR A 108 -7.33 -8.78 13.32
N MET A 109 -7.43 -9.10 14.62
CA MET A 109 -8.35 -10.10 15.13
C MET A 109 -9.12 -9.52 16.33
N PHE A 110 -10.45 -9.70 16.32
CA PHE A 110 -11.32 -9.23 17.40
C PHE A 110 -12.58 -10.10 17.51
N ASN A 111 -13.21 -10.06 18.68
CA ASN A 111 -14.44 -10.79 18.97
C ASN A 111 -15.66 -9.89 18.77
N VAL A 112 -16.76 -10.51 18.34
CA VAL A 112 -18.03 -9.82 18.08
C VAL A 112 -19.18 -10.55 18.77
N ASN A 113 -20.17 -9.78 19.23
CA ASN A 113 -21.46 -10.33 19.64
C ASN A 113 -22.36 -10.39 18.41
N LEU A 114 -23.04 -11.50 18.23
CA LEU A 114 -23.86 -11.78 17.07
C LEU A 114 -25.35 -11.64 17.42
N THR A 115 -26.09 -11.02 16.53
CA THR A 115 -27.55 -11.02 16.56
C THR A 115 -28.04 -11.69 15.29
N GLN A 116 -28.85 -12.75 15.43
CA GLN A 116 -29.43 -13.42 14.29
C GLN A 116 -30.63 -12.62 13.75
N ASP A 117 -30.59 -12.34 12.43
CA ASP A 117 -31.65 -11.67 11.70
C ASP A 117 -31.99 -12.51 10.44
N GLY A 118 -32.97 -13.38 10.59
CA GLY A 118 -33.37 -14.32 9.54
C GLY A 118 -32.23 -15.33 9.23
N ASN A 119 -31.69 -15.27 8.01
CA ASN A 119 -30.61 -16.15 7.54
C ASN A 119 -29.21 -15.53 7.60
N LYS A 120 -29.03 -14.47 8.36
CA LYS A 120 -27.74 -13.79 8.54
C LYS A 120 -27.51 -13.44 10.00
N TYR A 121 -26.25 -13.24 10.36
CA TYR A 121 -25.85 -12.57 11.59
C TYR A 121 -25.56 -11.11 11.32
N THR A 122 -25.94 -10.24 12.26
CA THR A 122 -25.55 -8.83 12.33
C THR A 122 -24.66 -8.64 13.54
N PHE A 123 -23.71 -7.72 13.44
CA PHE A 123 -22.81 -7.38 14.53
C PHE A 123 -22.34 -5.94 14.40
N GLU A 124 -22.11 -5.29 15.54
CA GLU A 124 -21.50 -3.97 15.65
C GLU A 124 -20.74 -3.84 16.96
N GLY A 125 -19.80 -2.91 17.01
CA GLY A 125 -19.05 -2.68 18.24
C GLY A 125 -17.83 -1.81 18.04
N THR A 126 -16.96 -1.88 19.03
CA THR A 126 -15.68 -1.17 19.06
C THR A 126 -14.57 -2.12 19.45
N ASP A 127 -13.37 -1.89 18.91
CA ASP A 127 -12.15 -2.56 19.27
C ASP A 127 -11.03 -1.54 19.43
N SER A 128 -10.13 -1.75 20.39
CA SER A 128 -9.02 -0.86 20.66
C SER A 128 -7.75 -1.67 20.82
N ASN A 129 -6.72 -1.28 20.09
CA ASN A 129 -5.42 -1.94 20.13
C ASN A 129 -4.30 -0.92 19.85
N ASN A 130 -3.22 -0.98 20.63
CA ASN A 130 -2.04 -0.12 20.44
C ASN A 130 -2.34 1.39 20.29
N GLY A 131 -3.36 1.88 21.01
CA GLY A 131 -3.78 3.29 20.98
C GLY A 131 -4.63 3.70 19.79
N ARG A 132 -4.95 2.80 18.87
CA ARG A 132 -5.98 3.01 17.86
C ARG A 132 -7.35 2.64 18.41
N GLU A 133 -8.38 3.27 17.90
CA GLU A 133 -9.77 2.89 18.11
C GLU A 133 -10.41 2.51 16.78
N MET A 134 -11.22 1.45 16.77
CA MET A 134 -11.95 1.00 15.60
C MET A 134 -13.43 0.79 15.99
N LYS A 135 -14.33 1.42 15.24
CA LYS A 135 -15.75 1.10 15.23
C LYS A 135 -16.03 0.20 14.05
N TYR A 136 -16.80 -0.84 14.27
CA TYR A 136 -17.16 -1.77 13.21
C TYR A 136 -18.65 -2.08 13.21
N ALA A 137 -19.18 -2.36 12.03
CA ALA A 137 -20.52 -2.91 11.84
C ALA A 137 -20.55 -3.79 10.60
N GLY A 138 -21.31 -4.88 10.64
CA GLY A 138 -21.37 -5.78 9.50
C GLY A 138 -22.49 -6.81 9.58
N THR A 139 -22.55 -7.58 8.49
CA THR A 139 -23.46 -8.72 8.37
C THR A 139 -22.72 -9.89 7.74
N VAL A 140 -23.06 -11.10 8.12
CA VAL A 140 -22.49 -12.32 7.52
C VAL A 140 -23.57 -13.38 7.35
N ASP A 141 -23.56 -14.05 6.21
CA ASP A 141 -24.33 -15.26 5.94
C ASP A 141 -23.43 -16.34 5.30
N SER A 142 -24.01 -17.46 4.90
CA SER A 142 -23.24 -18.59 4.34
C SER A 142 -22.56 -18.27 2.99
N THR A 143 -22.87 -17.14 2.36
CA THR A 143 -22.45 -16.81 1.00
C THR A 143 -21.60 -15.55 0.92
N SER A 144 -21.85 -14.60 1.82
CA SER A 144 -21.27 -13.26 1.76
C SER A 144 -21.09 -12.62 3.14
N MET A 145 -20.20 -11.65 3.16
CA MET A 145 -19.95 -10.81 4.34
C MET A 145 -19.87 -9.34 3.92
N THR A 146 -20.52 -8.49 4.69
CA THR A 146 -20.31 -7.04 4.65
C THR A 146 -19.64 -6.60 5.95
N LEU A 147 -18.63 -5.74 5.86
CA LEU A 147 -17.99 -5.15 7.03
C LEU A 147 -17.61 -3.70 6.72
N ALA A 148 -17.99 -2.80 7.58
CA ALA A 148 -17.51 -1.42 7.60
C ALA A 148 -16.67 -1.20 8.84
N VAL A 149 -15.48 -0.61 8.69
CA VAL A 149 -14.61 -0.22 9.79
C VAL A 149 -14.32 1.28 9.71
N ASN A 150 -14.44 1.98 10.84
CA ASN A 150 -14.05 3.37 11.01
C ASN A 150 -12.94 3.41 12.06
N VAL A 151 -11.78 3.87 11.67
CA VAL A 151 -10.57 3.81 12.49
C VAL A 151 -10.12 5.21 12.85
N THR A 152 -9.68 5.37 14.09
CA THR A 152 -8.93 6.54 14.55
C THR A 152 -7.56 6.05 15.00
N MET A 153 -6.53 6.46 14.28
CA MET A 153 -5.14 6.12 14.58
C MET A 153 -4.61 6.95 15.76
N PRO A 154 -3.54 6.49 16.44
CA PRO A 154 -2.89 7.29 17.47
C PRO A 154 -2.49 8.67 16.93
N LYS A 155 -2.74 9.72 17.72
CA LYS A 155 -2.37 11.09 17.34
C LYS A 155 -0.87 11.23 17.12
N ASN A 156 -0.51 11.96 16.08
CA ASN A 156 0.86 12.26 15.71
C ASN A 156 0.97 13.66 15.10
N ASP A 157 2.18 14.19 15.00
CA ASP A 157 2.42 15.57 14.56
C ASP A 157 2.26 15.77 13.05
N LEU A 158 2.18 14.67 12.27
CA LEU A 158 1.91 14.74 10.83
C LEU A 158 0.45 15.06 10.50
N LEU A 159 -0.49 14.82 11.41
CA LEU A 159 -1.92 15.04 11.15
C LEU A 159 -2.19 16.41 10.55
N GLY A 160 -2.99 16.45 9.48
CA GLY A 160 -3.40 17.66 8.76
C GLY A 160 -2.85 17.76 7.36
N THR A 161 -3.06 18.93 6.76
CA THR A 161 -2.64 19.23 5.38
C THR A 161 -1.29 19.91 5.35
N TRP A 162 -0.47 19.51 4.39
CA TRP A 162 0.89 19.97 4.19
C TRP A 162 1.08 20.38 2.73
N ASN A 163 1.64 21.56 2.52
CA ASN A 163 2.10 22.05 1.23
C ASN A 163 3.52 21.55 0.95
N LEU A 164 3.94 21.47 -0.29
CA LEU A 164 5.36 21.36 -0.62
C LEU A 164 6.10 22.61 -0.15
N ALA A 165 7.28 22.44 0.44
CA ALA A 165 8.11 23.56 0.85
C ALA A 165 8.43 24.46 -0.36
N LYS A 166 8.36 25.77 -0.17
CA LYS A 166 8.70 26.72 -1.23
C LYS A 166 10.19 26.64 -1.54
N GLN A 167 10.50 26.58 -2.84
CA GLN A 167 11.88 26.65 -3.27
C GLN A 167 12.47 28.04 -3.03
N ASP A 168 13.63 28.08 -2.39
CA ASP A 168 14.43 29.30 -2.20
C ASP A 168 15.92 28.98 -2.43
N MET A 169 16.41 29.41 -3.57
CA MET A 169 17.80 29.18 -3.98
C MET A 169 18.83 29.95 -3.11
N THR A 170 18.38 30.98 -2.40
CA THR A 170 19.27 31.79 -1.52
C THR A 170 19.55 31.08 -0.22
N THR A 171 18.57 30.39 0.34
CA THR A 171 18.68 29.63 1.59
C THR A 171 18.96 28.14 1.34
N GLY A 172 18.90 27.69 0.09
CA GLY A 172 18.99 26.27 -0.28
C GLY A 172 17.74 25.46 0.07
N LYS A 173 16.63 26.12 0.42
CA LYS A 173 15.37 25.46 0.71
C LYS A 173 14.77 24.87 -0.56
N SER A 174 14.32 23.65 -0.50
CA SER A 174 13.78 22.91 -1.65
C SER A 174 12.62 22.03 -1.23
N PRO A 175 11.56 21.87 -2.04
CA PRO A 175 10.53 20.86 -1.81
C PRO A 175 11.05 19.42 -1.93
N VAL A 176 12.18 19.21 -2.61
CA VAL A 176 12.80 17.91 -2.80
C VAL A 176 14.02 17.77 -1.91
N ILE A 177 14.09 16.65 -1.19
CA ILE A 177 15.30 16.19 -0.53
C ILE A 177 16.00 15.25 -1.50
N LEU A 178 17.21 15.60 -1.95
CA LEU A 178 18.07 14.71 -2.71
C LEU A 178 19.52 14.93 -2.30
N SER A 179 20.11 13.93 -1.68
CA SER A 179 21.51 13.91 -1.28
C SER A 179 22.11 12.58 -1.70
N TRP A 180 23.22 12.61 -2.40
CA TRP A 180 23.96 11.41 -2.79
C TRP A 180 25.46 11.67 -2.69
N ILE A 181 26.13 10.95 -1.81
CA ILE A 181 27.57 11.01 -1.63
C ILE A 181 28.16 9.64 -1.92
N SER A 182 29.07 9.58 -2.89
CA SER A 182 29.87 8.41 -3.24
C SER A 182 31.36 8.74 -3.15
N THR A 183 32.15 7.78 -2.72
CA THR A 183 33.62 7.90 -2.62
C THR A 183 34.36 7.33 -3.82
N SER A 184 33.66 6.87 -4.84
CA SER A 184 34.29 6.25 -6.02
C SER A 184 35.02 7.28 -6.89
N PRO A 185 36.33 7.10 -7.13
CA PRO A 185 37.07 7.96 -8.03
C PRO A 185 36.73 7.61 -9.50
N GLY A 186 36.54 8.63 -10.33
CA GLY A 186 36.38 8.47 -11.77
C GLY A 186 34.96 8.30 -12.28
N ILE A 187 33.93 8.41 -11.42
CA ILE A 187 32.54 8.44 -11.83
C ILE A 187 32.18 9.85 -12.33
N THR A 188 31.63 9.90 -13.54
CA THR A 188 31.21 11.15 -14.19
C THR A 188 29.81 11.61 -13.81
N ILE A 189 29.04 10.72 -13.13
CA ILE A 189 27.73 11.09 -12.58
C ILE A 189 27.96 11.96 -11.33
N PRO A 190 27.12 12.98 -11.10
CA PRO A 190 27.20 13.77 -9.88
C PRO A 190 27.00 12.88 -8.65
N GLY A 191 28.07 12.37 -8.08
CA GLY A 191 28.11 11.61 -6.83
C GLY A 191 28.45 12.48 -5.63
N THR A 192 28.29 13.79 -5.77
CA THR A 192 28.52 14.74 -4.70
C THR A 192 27.20 15.31 -4.21
N LYS A 193 27.16 15.65 -2.91
CA LYS A 193 26.01 16.25 -2.27
C LYS A 193 25.48 17.47 -3.03
N ASP A 194 26.37 18.34 -3.48
CA ASP A 194 26.00 19.57 -4.19
C ASP A 194 25.39 19.29 -5.56
N ALA A 195 25.93 18.33 -6.30
CA ALA A 195 25.40 17.97 -7.60
C ALA A 195 24.04 17.27 -7.51
N ALA A 196 23.85 16.39 -6.54
CA ALA A 196 22.55 15.78 -6.27
C ALA A 196 21.52 16.84 -5.86
N ALA A 197 21.86 17.75 -4.96
CA ALA A 197 21.02 18.88 -4.57
C ALA A 197 20.67 19.79 -5.76
N LEU A 198 21.63 20.04 -6.66
CA LEU A 198 21.40 20.82 -7.87
C LEU A 198 20.39 20.14 -8.80
N LEU A 199 20.52 18.83 -9.02
CA LEU A 199 19.55 18.04 -9.79
C LEU A 199 18.16 18.08 -9.15
N GLY A 200 18.08 17.91 -7.84
CA GLY A 200 16.85 18.03 -7.08
C GLY A 200 16.18 19.40 -7.28
N ASN A 201 16.94 20.47 -7.14
CA ASN A 201 16.43 21.84 -7.22
C ASN A 201 16.08 22.30 -8.64
N ILE A 202 16.89 21.95 -9.65
CA ILE A 202 16.69 22.46 -11.03
C ILE A 202 15.68 21.61 -11.80
N PHE A 203 15.67 20.28 -11.60
CA PHE A 203 14.85 19.38 -12.41
C PHE A 203 13.66 18.81 -11.65
N LEU A 204 13.87 18.25 -10.45
CA LEU A 204 12.81 17.55 -9.74
C LEU A 204 11.85 18.50 -9.04
N SER A 205 12.33 19.57 -8.43
CA SER A 205 11.46 20.52 -7.70
C SER A 205 10.44 21.20 -8.60
N PRO A 206 10.81 21.78 -9.77
CA PRO A 206 9.82 22.40 -10.66
C PRO A 206 8.82 21.37 -11.21
N MET A 207 9.27 20.15 -11.50
CA MET A 207 8.38 19.08 -11.95
C MET A 207 7.40 18.67 -10.85
N LEU A 208 7.88 18.47 -9.64
CA LEU A 208 7.05 18.06 -8.51
C LEU A 208 6.02 19.13 -8.16
N THR A 209 6.42 20.39 -8.01
CA THR A 209 5.52 21.49 -7.66
C THR A 209 4.48 21.79 -8.72
N LYS A 210 4.73 21.39 -9.97
CA LYS A 210 3.76 21.47 -11.06
C LYS A 210 2.61 20.50 -10.90
N TYR A 211 2.88 19.31 -10.33
CA TYR A 211 1.91 18.22 -10.27
C TYR A 211 1.38 17.93 -8.88
N LEU A 212 2.17 18.05 -7.83
CA LEU A 212 1.75 17.80 -6.45
C LEU A 212 1.56 19.13 -5.72
N HIS A 213 0.38 19.36 -5.17
CA HIS A 213 0.03 20.60 -4.46
C HIS A 213 0.06 20.40 -2.95
N THR A 214 -0.74 19.47 -2.43
CA THR A 214 -0.81 19.19 -0.99
C THR A 214 -0.79 17.70 -0.73
N VAL A 215 -0.35 17.35 0.49
CA VAL A 215 -0.47 16.01 1.06
C VAL A 215 -1.20 16.15 2.39
N THR A 216 -2.29 15.41 2.58
CA THR A 216 -3.07 15.40 3.82
C THR A 216 -2.92 14.03 4.51
N PHE A 217 -2.44 14.05 5.73
CA PHE A 217 -2.39 12.89 6.62
C PHE A 217 -3.64 12.90 7.49
N GLN A 218 -4.52 11.92 7.28
CA GLN A 218 -5.83 11.85 7.94
C GLN A 218 -5.78 11.07 9.26
N GLU A 219 -6.74 11.32 10.14
CA GLU A 219 -6.83 10.65 11.45
C GLU A 219 -7.05 9.14 11.36
N ASP A 220 -7.61 8.67 10.25
CA ASP A 220 -7.84 7.25 9.99
C ASP A 220 -6.60 6.54 9.39
N GLY A 221 -5.50 7.26 9.24
CA GLY A 221 -4.26 6.75 8.62
C GLY A 221 -4.26 6.84 7.09
N ASN A 222 -5.28 7.39 6.44
CA ASN A 222 -5.22 7.65 5.00
C ASN A 222 -4.27 8.81 4.67
N ILE A 223 -3.62 8.71 3.52
CA ILE A 223 -2.90 9.81 2.88
C ILE A 223 -3.66 10.19 1.62
N VAL A 224 -4.01 11.48 1.53
CA VAL A 224 -4.70 12.04 0.37
C VAL A 224 -3.85 13.15 -0.23
N ALA A 225 -3.61 13.09 -1.54
CA ALA A 225 -2.87 14.10 -2.28
C ALA A 225 -3.80 14.95 -3.14
N SER A 226 -3.56 16.26 -3.17
CA SER A 226 -4.12 17.17 -4.17
C SER A 226 -3.07 17.34 -5.26
N TYR A 227 -3.45 17.11 -6.51
CA TYR A 227 -2.51 17.05 -7.63
C TYR A 227 -3.14 17.44 -8.95
N SER A 228 -2.31 17.81 -9.93
CA SER A 228 -2.68 17.98 -11.31
C SER A 228 -2.18 16.83 -12.19
N ALA A 229 -3.00 16.37 -13.12
CA ALA A 229 -2.56 15.36 -14.08
C ALA A 229 -1.71 16.00 -15.20
N ALA A 230 -0.80 15.23 -15.80
CA ALA A 230 0.00 15.68 -16.92
C ALA A 230 -0.90 16.10 -18.12
N GLY A 231 -0.67 17.29 -18.65
CA GLY A 231 -1.49 17.89 -19.71
C GLY A 231 -2.80 18.52 -19.21
N LYS A 232 -2.99 18.60 -17.89
CA LYS A 232 -4.14 19.18 -17.21
C LYS A 232 -3.70 19.95 -15.97
N GLU A 233 -2.64 20.72 -16.10
CA GLU A 233 -1.97 21.39 -15.00
C GLU A 233 -2.86 22.45 -14.31
N ASP A 234 -3.87 22.96 -15.02
CA ASP A 234 -4.86 23.91 -14.50
C ASP A 234 -6.04 23.23 -13.77
N GLU A 235 -6.13 21.89 -13.84
CA GLU A 235 -7.16 21.11 -13.15
C GLU A 235 -6.59 20.51 -11.85
N ASN A 236 -7.25 20.77 -10.72
CA ASN A 236 -6.90 20.17 -9.45
C ASN A 236 -7.73 18.91 -9.20
N SER A 237 -7.07 17.81 -8.93
CA SER A 237 -7.65 16.51 -8.61
C SER A 237 -7.24 16.10 -7.20
N VAL A 238 -8.04 15.25 -6.58
CA VAL A 238 -7.74 14.67 -5.26
C VAL A 238 -7.62 13.16 -5.42
N SER A 239 -6.59 12.57 -4.84
CA SER A 239 -6.41 11.12 -4.86
C SER A 239 -7.53 10.42 -4.09
N PRO A 240 -8.02 9.28 -4.57
CA PRO A 240 -8.94 8.47 -3.78
C PRO A 240 -8.34 8.07 -2.43
N VAL A 241 -9.17 7.95 -1.41
CA VAL A 241 -8.78 7.33 -0.13
C VAL A 241 -8.49 5.84 -0.31
N ASN A 242 -7.82 5.23 0.64
CA ASN A 242 -7.45 3.82 0.65
C ASN A 242 -6.43 3.40 -0.43
N LEU A 243 -5.84 4.35 -1.19
CA LEU A 243 -4.70 4.08 -2.09
C LEU A 243 -3.38 4.00 -1.32
N ALA A 244 -3.19 4.96 -0.41
CA ALA A 244 -2.03 5.08 0.43
C ALA A 244 -2.47 5.34 1.86
N GLN A 245 -1.87 4.63 2.79
CA GLN A 245 -2.11 4.77 4.22
C GLN A 245 -0.77 4.90 4.95
N TYR A 246 -0.80 5.36 6.19
CA TYR A 246 0.40 5.50 7.00
C TYR A 246 0.17 5.14 8.46
N TYR A 247 1.25 4.82 9.13
CA TYR A 247 1.33 4.71 10.58
C TYR A 247 2.72 5.09 11.06
N ILE A 248 2.82 5.45 12.34
CA ILE A 248 4.10 5.75 12.97
C ILE A 248 4.48 4.59 13.89
N LYS A 249 5.71 4.09 13.72
CA LYS A 249 6.27 3.04 14.57
C LYS A 249 7.75 3.29 14.76
N ASP A 250 8.23 3.20 16.01
CA ASP A 250 9.64 3.34 16.37
C ASP A 250 10.29 4.65 15.81
N GLY A 251 9.51 5.74 15.77
CA GLY A 251 9.95 7.04 15.27
C GLY A 251 10.05 7.16 13.76
N LYS A 252 9.66 6.13 13.00
CA LYS A 252 9.59 6.15 11.54
C LYS A 252 8.15 6.25 11.05
N LEU A 253 7.98 6.89 9.91
CA LEU A 253 6.75 6.86 9.12
C LEU A 253 6.76 5.63 8.22
N TYR A 254 5.75 4.79 8.32
CA TYR A 254 5.56 3.68 7.39
C TYR A 254 4.46 4.05 6.39
N LEU A 255 4.82 4.03 5.11
CA LEU A 255 3.89 4.25 4.00
C LEU A 255 3.41 2.90 3.47
N GLN A 256 2.12 2.63 3.59
CA GLN A 256 1.48 1.43 3.04
C GLN A 256 0.75 1.77 1.75
N LEU A 257 1.02 1.01 0.68
CA LEU A 257 0.37 1.16 -0.62
C LEU A 257 -0.59 -0.01 -0.85
N ASN A 258 -1.82 0.29 -1.22
CA ASN A 258 -2.79 -0.72 -1.61
C ASN A 258 -2.72 -0.95 -3.13
N ILE A 259 -2.00 -2.00 -3.53
CA ILE A 259 -1.75 -2.31 -4.93
C ILE A 259 -3.05 -2.60 -5.69
N ASP A 260 -4.00 -3.32 -5.08
CA ASP A 260 -5.30 -3.62 -5.73
C ASP A 260 -6.10 -2.36 -6.00
N MET A 261 -6.12 -1.40 -5.06
CA MET A 261 -6.77 -0.10 -5.25
C MET A 261 -6.07 0.73 -6.33
N ILE A 262 -4.74 0.72 -6.36
CA ILE A 262 -3.93 1.42 -7.37
C ILE A 262 -4.23 0.84 -8.76
N LEU A 263 -4.19 -0.48 -8.91
CA LEU A 263 -4.47 -1.16 -10.18
C LEU A 263 -5.91 -0.94 -10.64
N ALA A 264 -6.88 -0.98 -9.73
CA ALA A 264 -8.28 -0.67 -10.04
C ALA A 264 -8.44 0.77 -10.55
N THR A 265 -7.75 1.74 -9.94
CA THR A 265 -7.77 3.15 -10.36
C THR A 265 -7.14 3.33 -11.73
N ILE A 266 -6.00 2.68 -12.01
CA ILE A 266 -5.35 2.70 -13.32
C ILE A 266 -6.27 2.09 -14.39
N ALA A 267 -6.90 0.96 -14.10
CA ALA A 267 -7.82 0.28 -15.02
C ALA A 267 -9.05 1.14 -15.34
N ALA A 268 -9.60 1.83 -14.34
CA ALA A 268 -10.73 2.75 -14.53
C ALA A 268 -10.37 3.95 -15.43
N ASN A 269 -9.15 4.43 -15.34
CA ASN A 269 -8.65 5.56 -16.15
C ASN A 269 -8.19 5.17 -17.57
N LYS A 270 -8.32 3.89 -17.96
CA LYS A 270 -7.92 3.34 -19.28
C LYS A 270 -6.46 3.63 -19.67
N THR A 271 -5.61 3.88 -18.71
CA THR A 271 -4.17 4.12 -18.95
C THR A 271 -3.51 2.78 -19.25
N LYS A 272 -2.89 2.64 -20.44
CA LYS A 272 -2.10 1.46 -20.79
C LYS A 272 -0.76 1.55 -20.06
N THR A 273 -0.66 0.96 -18.87
CA THR A 273 0.62 0.71 -18.23
C THR A 273 1.19 -0.62 -18.71
N LYS A 274 2.47 -0.65 -19.07
CA LYS A 274 3.19 -1.92 -19.24
C LYS A 274 3.25 -2.62 -17.88
N ALA A 275 2.99 -3.91 -17.86
CA ALA A 275 3.08 -4.72 -16.66
C ALA A 275 4.51 -4.63 -16.06
N LEU A 276 4.59 -4.34 -14.76
CA LEU A 276 5.83 -4.48 -14.00
C LEU A 276 6.19 -5.96 -13.91
N ASP A 277 7.49 -6.27 -13.96
CA ASP A 277 7.98 -7.64 -13.78
C ASP A 277 7.61 -8.16 -12.37
N ALA A 278 7.06 -9.36 -12.31
CA ALA A 278 6.67 -10.00 -11.06
C ALA A 278 7.85 -10.24 -10.11
N SER A 279 9.05 -10.47 -10.64
CA SER A 279 10.25 -10.66 -9.85
C SER A 279 10.58 -9.41 -9.02
N VAL A 280 10.33 -8.23 -9.58
CA VAL A 280 10.47 -6.94 -8.90
C VAL A 280 9.43 -6.80 -7.79
N ILE A 281 8.16 -7.11 -8.08
CA ILE A 281 7.08 -7.05 -7.08
C ILE A 281 7.39 -7.98 -5.89
N LEU A 282 7.85 -9.20 -6.15
CA LEU A 282 8.19 -10.16 -5.10
C LEU A 282 9.35 -9.69 -4.20
N GLN A 283 10.32 -8.97 -4.75
CA GLN A 283 11.43 -8.42 -3.97
C GLN A 283 10.99 -7.28 -3.05
N PHE A 284 9.86 -6.63 -3.36
CA PHE A 284 9.22 -5.61 -2.52
C PHE A 284 8.14 -6.18 -1.58
N ALA A 285 7.96 -7.49 -1.53
CA ALA A 285 6.88 -8.12 -0.78
C ALA A 285 6.77 -7.64 0.67
N SER A 286 7.89 -7.57 1.40
CA SER A 286 7.90 -7.08 2.78
C SER A 286 7.55 -5.60 2.88
N LEU A 287 8.03 -4.77 1.94
CA LEU A 287 7.71 -3.34 1.90
C LEU A 287 6.25 -3.11 1.53
N LEU A 288 5.63 -4.00 0.76
CA LEU A 288 4.21 -3.90 0.41
C LEU A 288 3.31 -4.35 1.55
N SER A 289 3.71 -5.38 2.31
CA SER A 289 2.90 -5.90 3.42
C SER A 289 3.05 -5.09 4.72
N GLU A 290 4.28 -4.75 5.08
CA GLU A 290 4.57 -4.01 6.32
C GLU A 290 4.55 -2.51 6.12
N GLY A 291 4.79 -2.05 4.90
CA GLY A 291 4.93 -0.63 4.55
C GLY A 291 6.38 -0.22 4.34
N ILE A 292 6.55 0.88 3.64
CA ILE A 292 7.84 1.48 3.30
C ILE A 292 8.29 2.35 4.47
N PRO A 293 9.38 2.02 5.18
CA PRO A 293 9.86 2.79 6.31
C PRO A 293 10.56 4.07 5.83
N LEU A 294 10.03 5.23 6.19
CA LEU A 294 10.59 6.54 5.87
C LEU A 294 11.04 7.24 7.14
N ASN A 295 12.14 7.96 7.05
CA ASN A 295 12.53 8.90 8.09
C ASN A 295 11.57 10.09 8.06
N CYS A 296 11.19 10.59 9.22
CA CYS A 296 10.25 11.70 9.36
C CYS A 296 10.73 12.64 10.46
N GLU A 297 11.14 13.84 10.09
CA GLU A 297 11.60 14.87 11.01
C GLU A 297 10.64 16.04 10.96
N ILE A 298 9.95 16.32 12.08
CA ILE A 298 8.97 17.40 12.18
C ILE A 298 9.51 18.46 13.13
N LYS A 299 9.56 19.69 12.66
CA LYS A 299 10.03 20.82 13.46
C LYS A 299 9.40 22.13 12.98
N ASP A 300 8.90 22.92 13.91
CA ASP A 300 8.43 24.30 13.68
C ASP A 300 7.47 24.43 12.46
N GLY A 301 6.51 23.49 12.31
CA GLY A 301 5.57 23.49 11.21
C GLY A 301 6.15 23.05 9.87
N THR A 302 7.36 22.47 9.87
CA THR A 302 7.96 21.81 8.70
C THR A 302 8.10 20.32 8.95
N ALA A 303 8.03 19.51 7.87
CA ALA A 303 8.29 18.08 7.91
C ALA A 303 9.23 17.68 6.77
N ALA A 304 10.31 16.96 7.13
CA ALA A 304 11.19 16.29 6.17
C ALA A 304 10.86 14.79 6.19
N ILE A 305 10.35 14.27 5.08
CA ILE A 305 9.99 12.85 4.94
C ILE A 305 10.89 12.27 3.84
N TYR A 306 11.73 11.30 4.18
CA TYR A 306 12.71 10.77 3.23
C TYR A 306 13.07 9.30 3.46
N ALA A 307 13.42 8.66 2.37
CA ALA A 307 14.09 7.37 2.35
C ALA A 307 15.59 7.58 2.43
N ASP A 308 16.26 6.79 3.25
CA ASP A 308 17.72 6.79 3.37
C ASP A 308 18.37 5.71 2.47
N LYS A 309 19.71 5.65 2.51
CA LYS A 309 20.49 4.70 1.71
C LYS A 309 20.10 3.24 1.99
N ASP A 310 19.74 2.89 3.23
CA ASP A 310 19.47 1.52 3.62
C ASP A 310 18.19 0.98 2.96
N LEU A 311 17.23 1.87 2.70
CA LEU A 311 16.06 1.57 1.90
C LEU A 311 16.33 1.67 0.40
N ILE A 312 17.04 2.71 -0.05
CA ILE A 312 17.14 3.03 -1.48
C ILE A 312 18.16 2.16 -2.21
N LEU A 313 19.33 1.84 -1.61
CA LEU A 313 20.37 1.09 -2.32
C LEU A 313 19.93 -0.31 -2.75
N PRO A 314 19.22 -1.10 -1.94
CA PRO A 314 18.64 -2.36 -2.42
C PRO A 314 17.70 -2.16 -3.61
N LEU A 315 16.86 -1.11 -3.59
CA LEU A 315 15.95 -0.79 -4.68
C LEU A 315 16.69 -0.38 -5.95
N LEU A 316 17.72 0.45 -5.84
CA LEU A 316 18.56 0.83 -6.99
C LEU A 316 19.30 -0.39 -7.58
N SER A 317 19.71 -1.34 -6.75
CA SER A 317 20.34 -2.59 -7.23
C SER A 317 19.38 -3.40 -8.10
N LEU A 318 18.08 -3.42 -7.76
CA LEU A 318 17.04 -4.07 -8.55
C LEU A 318 16.78 -3.31 -9.86
N LEU A 319 16.69 -1.98 -9.77
CA LEU A 319 16.48 -1.11 -10.94
C LEU A 319 17.67 -1.15 -11.93
N SER A 320 18.82 -1.63 -11.50
CA SER A 320 20.01 -1.81 -12.35
C SER A 320 20.07 -3.18 -13.06
N SER A 321 19.06 -4.03 -12.93
CA SER A 321 18.97 -5.25 -13.75
C SER A 321 18.78 -4.92 -15.23
N GLU A 322 19.37 -5.71 -16.11
CA GLU A 322 19.40 -5.45 -17.56
C GLU A 322 17.99 -5.26 -18.12
N GLU A 323 17.05 -6.11 -17.70
CA GLU A 323 15.65 -6.07 -18.14
C GLU A 323 14.95 -4.76 -17.76
N ILE A 324 15.19 -4.25 -16.54
CA ILE A 324 14.59 -3.00 -16.08
C ILE A 324 15.24 -1.79 -16.75
N VAL A 325 16.56 -1.83 -16.90
CA VAL A 325 17.31 -0.77 -17.61
C VAL A 325 16.80 -0.62 -19.04
N GLU A 326 16.61 -1.72 -19.77
CA GLU A 326 16.04 -1.69 -21.13
C GLU A 326 14.62 -1.09 -21.16
N LEU A 327 13.78 -1.46 -20.21
CA LEU A 327 12.43 -0.90 -20.08
C LEU A 327 12.46 0.62 -19.82
N ILE A 328 13.35 1.10 -18.97
CA ILE A 328 13.52 2.52 -18.67
C ILE A 328 14.04 3.25 -19.90
N ILE A 329 15.09 2.74 -20.55
CA ILE A 329 15.69 3.34 -21.74
C ILE A 329 14.64 3.46 -22.86
N ALA A 330 13.78 2.47 -23.04
CA ALA A 330 12.72 2.51 -24.03
C ALA A 330 11.69 3.64 -23.83
N GLN A 331 11.59 4.21 -22.62
CA GLN A 331 10.72 5.36 -22.33
C GLN A 331 11.43 6.72 -22.51
N VAL A 332 12.75 6.70 -22.64
CA VAL A 332 13.58 7.92 -22.79
C VAL A 332 13.61 8.34 -24.26
N PRO A 333 13.52 9.66 -24.58
CA PRO A 333 13.71 10.15 -25.93
C PRO A 333 15.04 9.68 -26.54
N ALA A 334 15.05 9.30 -27.82
CA ALA A 334 16.18 8.66 -28.49
C ALA A 334 17.51 9.44 -28.31
N GLY A 335 17.47 10.77 -28.31
CA GLY A 335 18.68 11.60 -28.13
C GLY A 335 19.27 11.59 -26.70
N GLN A 336 18.59 10.98 -25.72
CA GLN A 336 19.04 10.92 -24.32
C GLN A 336 19.31 9.48 -23.85
N GLN A 337 19.01 8.48 -24.67
CA GLN A 337 19.13 7.07 -24.29
C GLN A 337 20.55 6.66 -23.94
N GLU A 338 21.55 7.11 -24.72
CA GLU A 338 22.95 6.81 -24.44
C GLU A 338 23.44 7.42 -23.12
N MET A 339 23.01 8.63 -22.81
CA MET A 339 23.34 9.27 -21.54
C MET A 339 22.72 8.50 -20.37
N VAL A 340 21.46 8.10 -20.47
CA VAL A 340 20.78 7.32 -19.43
C VAL A 340 21.42 5.95 -19.27
N LYS A 341 21.78 5.29 -20.36
CA LYS A 341 22.52 4.02 -20.33
C LYS A 341 23.86 4.16 -19.62
N ALA A 342 24.65 5.19 -19.93
CA ALA A 342 25.92 5.46 -19.27
C ALA A 342 25.76 5.70 -17.75
N ILE A 343 24.62 6.22 -17.31
CA ILE A 343 24.28 6.34 -15.89
C ILE A 343 24.07 4.95 -15.27
N PHE A 344 23.26 4.11 -15.91
CA PHE A 344 22.98 2.76 -15.40
C PHE A 344 24.23 1.88 -15.39
N ASP A 345 25.12 2.00 -16.36
CA ASP A 345 26.39 1.27 -16.43
C ASP A 345 27.32 1.59 -15.23
N GLN A 346 27.21 2.80 -14.65
CA GLN A 346 28.00 3.22 -13.49
C GLN A 346 27.30 2.93 -12.15
N LEU A 347 26.01 2.61 -12.17
CA LEU A 347 25.19 2.44 -10.97
C LEU A 347 25.74 1.37 -10.01
N PRO A 348 26.19 0.17 -10.46
CA PRO A 348 26.72 -0.84 -9.56
C PRO A 348 27.92 -0.38 -8.73
N GLU A 349 28.81 0.43 -9.31
CA GLU A 349 29.96 0.97 -8.60
C GLU A 349 29.54 2.13 -7.68
N LEU A 350 28.63 2.99 -8.11
CA LEU A 350 28.04 4.03 -7.28
C LEU A 350 27.37 3.44 -6.04
N ILE A 351 26.57 2.40 -6.20
CA ILE A 351 25.87 1.73 -5.08
C ILE A 351 26.89 1.22 -4.05
N LYS A 352 27.98 0.54 -4.49
CA LYS A 352 29.00 0.01 -3.59
C LYS A 352 29.74 1.08 -2.82
N THR A 353 29.95 2.25 -3.40
CA THR A 353 30.76 3.34 -2.83
C THR A 353 29.92 4.46 -2.22
N THR A 354 28.60 4.32 -2.23
CA THR A 354 27.68 5.28 -1.60
C THR A 354 27.81 5.26 -0.07
N THR A 355 28.11 6.39 0.48
CA THR A 355 28.19 6.60 1.92
C THR A 355 26.92 7.27 2.47
N GLU A 356 26.27 8.11 1.69
CA GLU A 356 25.01 8.77 2.01
C GLU A 356 24.10 8.78 0.78
N PHE A 357 22.83 8.47 1.00
CA PHE A 357 21.76 8.70 0.01
C PHE A 357 20.47 9.03 0.78
N ASN A 358 19.86 10.16 0.47
CA ASN A 358 18.55 10.55 0.98
C ASN A 358 17.71 11.06 -0.18
N ALA A 359 16.48 10.59 -0.28
CA ALA A 359 15.52 11.08 -1.28
C ALA A 359 14.14 11.23 -0.63
N GLY A 360 13.50 12.38 -0.81
CA GLY A 360 12.23 12.65 -0.16
C GLY A 360 11.68 14.04 -0.42
N LEU A 361 10.82 14.48 0.50
CA LEU A 361 10.07 15.74 0.41
C LEU A 361 10.24 16.58 1.66
N ASN A 362 10.37 17.89 1.46
CA ASN A 362 10.17 18.88 2.50
C ASN A 362 8.76 19.47 2.37
N LEU A 363 8.05 19.46 3.47
CA LEU A 363 6.67 19.90 3.57
C LEU A 363 6.56 21.05 4.59
N GLU A 364 5.55 21.91 4.40
CA GLU A 364 5.18 23.00 5.31
C GLU A 364 3.72 22.84 5.68
N LYS A 365 3.42 22.90 6.97
CA LYS A 365 2.04 22.76 7.46
C LYS A 365 1.21 23.94 6.97
N GLU A 366 0.01 23.64 6.49
CA GLU A 366 -0.96 24.64 6.05
C GLU A 366 -1.47 25.50 7.22
#